data_57541e9d3d585d3d88a5b0521521c859
#
_entry.id   57541e9d3d585d3d88a5b0521521c859
#
_cell.length_a   1.000
_cell.length_b   1.000
_cell.length_c   1.000
_cell.angle_alpha   90.00
_cell.angle_beta   90.00
_cell.angle_gamma   90.00
#
_symmetry.space_group_name_H-M   'P 1'
#
loop_
_entity.id
_entity.type
_entity.pdbx_description
1 polymer ?
#
loop_
_entity_poly.entity_id
_entity_poly.type
_entity_poly.pdbx_seq_one_letter_code
_entity_poly.pdbx_strand_id
1 'polypeptide(L)'
;MDNLNDAQKQAIVHKDGPMMVLAGPGSGKTTVITKRTKYLVEKHGVNPRNILVITFTKAAAREMKERFEQLMKGECQVTFGTFHSVFFYILKQAYHFTAANIIREETKKAYIKESIDRLNLEVEDEADFISNIIGEISLVKSEMLPIEHYYSTNCAEEIFIQIYKEYDQRLRRNQLIDFDDMLVYCYELLSQRSDILAMWQNYYQYILIDEFQDINK
;
A
#
# COMPACT_ATOMS: atom_id res chain seq x y z
N MET A 1 -29.82 -3.83 13.00
CA MET A 1 -29.82 -3.33 11.58
C MET A 1 -30.74 -2.13 11.37
N ASP A 2 -31.36 -1.62 12.42
CA ASP A 2 -32.50 -0.69 12.33
C ASP A 2 -32.20 0.73 11.77
N ASN A 3 -30.95 1.12 11.68
CA ASN A 3 -30.55 2.46 11.14
C ASN A 3 -29.80 2.39 9.79
N LEU A 4 -30.01 1.31 9.02
CA LEU A 4 -29.34 1.12 7.72
C LEU A 4 -30.38 1.18 6.60
N ASN A 5 -30.02 1.85 5.49
CA ASN A 5 -30.83 1.81 4.28
C ASN A 5 -30.65 0.45 3.56
N ASP A 6 -31.47 0.19 2.54
CA ASP A 6 -31.50 -1.11 1.88
C ASP A 6 -30.21 -1.42 1.10
N ALA A 7 -29.55 -0.41 0.49
CA ALA A 7 -28.28 -0.59 -0.19
C ALA A 7 -27.16 -0.97 0.82
N GLN A 8 -27.14 -0.30 1.99
CA GLN A 8 -26.22 -0.67 3.06
C GLN A 8 -26.46 -2.10 3.58
N LYS A 9 -27.74 -2.49 3.74
CA LYS A 9 -28.08 -3.86 4.15
C LYS A 9 -27.61 -4.87 3.10
N GLN A 10 -27.86 -4.62 1.81
CA GLN A 10 -27.39 -5.49 0.72
C GLN A 10 -25.86 -5.63 0.73
N ALA A 11 -25.13 -4.51 0.87
CA ALA A 11 -23.67 -4.54 0.96
C ALA A 11 -23.15 -5.32 2.16
N ILE A 12 -23.83 -5.30 3.29
CA ILE A 12 -23.45 -6.04 4.50
C ILE A 12 -23.68 -7.54 4.34
N VAL A 13 -24.80 -7.98 3.76
CA VAL A 13 -25.17 -9.39 3.66
C VAL A 13 -24.54 -10.13 2.48
N HIS A 14 -23.99 -9.41 1.50
CA HIS A 14 -23.30 -10.01 0.36
C HIS A 14 -22.16 -10.90 0.86
N LYS A 15 -22.10 -12.16 0.44
CA LYS A 15 -21.10 -13.12 0.93
C LYS A 15 -19.94 -13.28 -0.05
N ASP A 16 -20.18 -13.89 -1.18
CA ASP A 16 -19.15 -14.36 -2.08
C ASP A 16 -19.13 -13.55 -3.39
N GLY A 17 -17.95 -13.48 -4.02
CA GLY A 17 -17.72 -12.76 -5.26
C GLY A 17 -17.38 -11.27 -5.09
N PRO A 18 -16.90 -10.64 -6.16
CA PRO A 18 -16.52 -9.23 -6.14
C PRO A 18 -17.75 -8.34 -6.00
N MET A 19 -17.64 -7.29 -5.19
CA MET A 19 -18.68 -6.27 -5.01
C MET A 19 -18.01 -4.89 -4.91
N MET A 20 -18.51 -3.95 -5.69
CA MET A 20 -18.15 -2.54 -5.57
C MET A 20 -19.34 -1.76 -4.99
N VAL A 21 -19.07 -0.93 -4.00
CA VAL A 21 -20.06 -0.07 -3.36
C VAL A 21 -19.68 1.40 -3.63
N LEU A 22 -20.50 2.08 -4.42
CA LEU A 22 -20.34 3.52 -4.64
C LEU A 22 -21.06 4.30 -3.54
N ALA A 23 -20.31 5.13 -2.84
CA ALA A 23 -20.82 5.81 -1.67
C ALA A 23 -20.13 7.17 -1.47
N GLY A 24 -20.92 8.24 -1.38
CA GLY A 24 -20.42 9.58 -1.14
C GLY A 24 -19.85 9.79 0.28
N PRO A 25 -19.23 10.96 0.54
CA PRO A 25 -18.78 11.33 1.88
C PRO A 25 -19.96 11.30 2.88
N GLY A 26 -19.71 10.84 4.10
CA GLY A 26 -20.74 10.77 5.15
C GLY A 26 -21.81 9.69 4.97
N SER A 27 -21.76 8.88 3.90
CA SER A 27 -22.74 7.81 3.64
C SER A 27 -22.62 6.59 4.56
N GLY A 28 -21.65 6.56 5.47
CA GLY A 28 -21.44 5.45 6.41
C GLY A 28 -20.61 4.30 5.85
N LYS A 29 -19.71 4.53 4.89
CA LYS A 29 -18.79 3.50 4.34
C LYS A 29 -18.12 2.65 5.42
N THR A 30 -17.45 3.29 6.37
CA THR A 30 -16.79 2.61 7.49
C THR A 30 -17.74 1.76 8.33
N THR A 31 -18.99 2.22 8.51
CA THR A 31 -20.03 1.46 9.22
C THR A 31 -20.44 0.22 8.45
N VAL A 32 -20.54 0.32 7.12
CA VAL A 32 -20.85 -0.83 6.24
C VAL A 32 -19.72 -1.86 6.31
N ILE A 33 -18.47 -1.44 6.16
CA ILE A 33 -17.30 -2.33 6.21
C ILE A 33 -17.23 -3.07 7.55
N THR A 34 -17.32 -2.36 8.68
CA THR A 34 -17.24 -2.98 10.01
C THR A 34 -18.41 -3.92 10.29
N LYS A 35 -19.64 -3.54 9.89
CA LYS A 35 -20.83 -4.43 10.04
C LYS A 35 -20.79 -5.62 9.08
N ARG A 36 -20.27 -5.45 7.85
CA ARG A 36 -20.05 -6.57 6.93
C ARG A 36 -19.03 -7.55 7.49
N THR A 37 -17.92 -7.07 8.02
CA THR A 37 -16.89 -7.91 8.66
C THR A 37 -17.51 -8.73 9.81
N LYS A 38 -18.31 -8.07 10.67
CA LYS A 38 -19.06 -8.76 11.74
C LYS A 38 -20.02 -9.82 11.18
N TYR A 39 -20.76 -9.49 10.12
CA TYR A 39 -21.72 -10.39 9.50
C TYR A 39 -21.05 -11.64 8.92
N LEU A 40 -19.88 -11.48 8.27
CA LEU A 40 -19.08 -12.61 7.79
C LEU A 40 -18.68 -13.56 8.93
N VAL A 41 -18.22 -13.00 10.06
CA VAL A 41 -17.82 -13.79 11.22
C VAL A 41 -19.03 -14.48 11.89
N GLU A 42 -20.06 -13.72 12.24
CA GLU A 42 -21.16 -14.22 13.09
C GLU A 42 -22.21 -15.04 12.31
N LYS A 43 -22.48 -14.70 11.05
CA LYS A 43 -23.55 -15.34 10.26
C LYS A 43 -23.04 -16.38 9.28
N HIS A 44 -21.82 -16.17 8.77
CA HIS A 44 -21.22 -17.12 7.81
C HIS A 44 -20.13 -17.99 8.45
N GLY A 45 -19.79 -17.78 9.72
CA GLY A 45 -18.78 -18.58 10.42
C GLY A 45 -17.37 -18.41 9.84
N VAL A 46 -17.09 -17.30 9.13
CA VAL A 46 -15.78 -17.05 8.56
C VAL A 46 -14.77 -16.85 9.68
N ASN A 47 -13.66 -17.56 9.62
CA ASN A 47 -12.59 -17.37 10.59
C ASN A 47 -12.07 -15.91 10.50
N PRO A 48 -12.06 -15.14 11.60
CA PRO A 48 -11.58 -13.76 11.59
C PRO A 48 -10.19 -13.57 10.98
N ARG A 49 -9.28 -14.52 11.12
CA ARG A 49 -7.94 -14.49 10.53
C ARG A 49 -7.94 -14.49 9.00
N ASN A 50 -9.00 -15.00 8.39
CA ASN A 50 -9.14 -15.05 6.93
C ASN A 50 -9.74 -13.77 6.33
N ILE A 51 -9.98 -12.75 7.16
CA ILE A 51 -10.53 -11.46 6.72
C ILE A 51 -9.45 -10.39 6.81
N LEU A 52 -9.25 -9.69 5.70
CA LEU A 52 -8.35 -8.55 5.56
C LEU A 52 -9.17 -7.29 5.25
N VAL A 53 -8.99 -6.25 6.03
CA VAL A 53 -9.58 -4.93 5.81
C VAL A 53 -8.45 -3.95 5.55
N ILE A 54 -8.44 -3.36 4.35
CA ILE A 54 -7.41 -2.42 3.92
C ILE A 54 -8.01 -1.03 3.80
N THR A 55 -7.28 -0.04 4.29
CA THR A 55 -7.58 1.38 4.12
C THR A 55 -6.31 2.16 3.79
N PHE A 56 -6.46 3.42 3.41
CA PHE A 56 -5.33 4.23 2.96
C PHE A 56 -4.40 4.68 4.11
N THR A 57 -4.95 5.00 5.29
CA THR A 57 -4.16 5.54 6.40
C THR A 57 -4.10 4.62 7.62
N LYS A 58 -2.97 4.68 8.35
CA LYS A 58 -2.82 3.95 9.62
C LYS A 58 -3.88 4.37 10.65
N ALA A 59 -4.25 5.65 10.65
CA ALA A 59 -5.28 6.18 11.56
C ALA A 59 -6.65 5.55 11.26
N ALA A 60 -7.06 5.50 9.99
CA ALA A 60 -8.31 4.86 9.58
C ALA A 60 -8.32 3.36 9.87
N ALA A 61 -7.22 2.66 9.63
CA ALA A 61 -7.09 1.23 9.95
C ALA A 61 -7.28 0.97 11.45
N ARG A 62 -6.65 1.81 12.29
CA ARG A 62 -6.79 1.73 13.75
C ARG A 62 -8.22 2.02 14.20
N GLU A 63 -8.83 3.08 13.70
CA GLU A 63 -10.21 3.45 14.02
C GLU A 63 -11.19 2.33 13.63
N MET A 64 -11.04 1.75 12.44
CA MET A 64 -11.87 0.63 12.01
C MET A 64 -11.71 -0.58 12.92
N LYS A 65 -10.48 -0.92 13.31
CA LYS A 65 -10.20 -2.00 14.25
C LYS A 65 -10.89 -1.76 15.59
N GLU A 66 -10.72 -0.59 16.19
CA GLU A 66 -11.32 -0.24 17.47
C GLU A 66 -12.86 -0.30 17.42
N ARG A 67 -13.47 0.22 16.36
CA ARG A 67 -14.93 0.12 16.14
C ARG A 67 -15.41 -1.33 16.00
N PHE A 68 -14.62 -2.15 15.28
CA PHE A 68 -14.95 -3.56 15.13
C PHE A 68 -14.84 -4.32 16.45
N GLU A 69 -13.80 -4.11 17.23
CA GLU A 69 -13.61 -4.71 18.57
C GLU A 69 -14.75 -4.33 19.53
N GLN A 70 -15.21 -3.07 19.50
CA GLN A 70 -16.40 -2.63 20.25
C GLN A 70 -17.66 -3.37 19.80
N LEU A 71 -17.84 -3.57 18.49
CA LEU A 71 -19.00 -4.31 17.94
C LEU A 71 -18.99 -5.80 18.31
N MET A 72 -17.80 -6.39 18.41
CA MET A 72 -17.61 -7.81 18.77
C MET A 72 -17.55 -8.04 20.27
N LYS A 73 -17.46 -6.97 21.09
CA LYS A 73 -17.28 -7.00 22.54
C LYS A 73 -16.04 -7.80 22.99
N GLY A 74 -14.95 -7.69 22.24
CA GLY A 74 -13.71 -8.37 22.56
C GLY A 74 -12.63 -8.18 21.47
N GLU A 75 -11.44 -8.69 21.77
CA GLU A 75 -10.31 -8.68 20.83
C GLU A 75 -10.66 -9.45 19.55
N CYS A 76 -10.11 -8.96 18.46
CA CYS A 76 -10.40 -9.44 17.14
C CYS A 76 -9.12 -9.89 16.41
N GLN A 77 -9.23 -11.00 15.69
CA GLN A 77 -8.16 -11.54 14.88
C GLN A 77 -8.26 -11.16 13.39
N VAL A 78 -9.21 -10.27 13.04
CA VAL A 78 -9.30 -9.68 11.69
C VAL A 78 -8.09 -8.78 11.47
N THR A 79 -7.47 -8.88 10.30
CA THR A 79 -6.37 -8.01 9.94
C THR A 79 -6.91 -6.67 9.43
N PHE A 80 -6.57 -5.59 10.12
CA PHE A 80 -6.81 -4.21 9.66
C PHE A 80 -5.46 -3.55 9.36
N GLY A 81 -5.30 -2.99 8.18
CA GLY A 81 -4.03 -2.39 7.80
C GLY A 81 -4.12 -1.43 6.61
N THR A 82 -2.97 -0.86 6.25
CA THR A 82 -2.79 -0.13 5.00
C THR A 82 -2.16 -1.05 3.95
N PHE A 83 -2.24 -0.69 2.66
CA PHE A 83 -1.55 -1.43 1.60
C PHE A 83 -0.08 -1.68 1.95
N HIS A 84 0.67 -0.64 2.30
CA HIS A 84 2.08 -0.75 2.67
C HIS A 84 2.31 -1.71 3.86
N SER A 85 1.47 -1.65 4.89
CA SER A 85 1.65 -2.53 6.06
C SER A 85 1.41 -4.00 5.74
N VAL A 86 0.41 -4.28 4.89
CA VAL A 86 0.08 -5.64 4.43
C VAL A 86 1.15 -6.16 3.48
N PHE A 87 1.56 -5.35 2.49
CA PHE A 87 2.57 -5.76 1.52
C PHE A 87 3.94 -5.93 2.17
N PHE A 88 4.32 -5.05 3.09
CA PHE A 88 5.52 -5.25 3.87
C PHE A 88 5.48 -6.54 4.71
N TYR A 89 4.31 -6.89 5.27
CA TYR A 89 4.14 -8.15 5.98
C TYR A 89 4.36 -9.36 5.05
N ILE A 90 3.83 -9.32 3.83
CA ILE A 90 4.04 -10.35 2.80
C ILE A 90 5.54 -10.46 2.45
N LEU A 91 6.19 -9.34 2.16
CA LEU A 91 7.62 -9.29 1.83
C LEU A 91 8.50 -9.75 2.98
N LYS A 92 8.13 -9.41 4.22
CA LYS A 92 8.83 -9.89 5.43
C LYS A 92 8.82 -11.42 5.51
N GLN A 93 7.71 -12.07 5.18
CA GLN A 93 7.62 -13.53 5.19
C GLN A 93 8.44 -14.17 4.07
N ALA A 94 8.50 -13.53 2.89
CA ALA A 94 9.20 -14.06 1.72
C ALA A 94 10.70 -13.78 1.72
N TYR A 95 11.11 -12.57 2.09
CA TYR A 95 12.49 -12.08 1.97
C TYR A 95 13.16 -11.78 3.31
N HIS A 96 12.48 -12.03 4.43
CA HIS A 96 12.97 -11.74 5.79
C HIS A 96 13.31 -10.26 6.04
N PHE A 97 12.68 -9.34 5.32
CA PHE A 97 12.84 -7.91 5.55
C PHE A 97 12.43 -7.52 6.98
N THR A 98 13.12 -6.53 7.51
CA THR A 98 12.85 -5.92 8.81
C THR A 98 12.63 -4.42 8.66
N ALA A 99 12.20 -3.74 9.70
CA ALA A 99 12.06 -2.28 9.66
C ALA A 99 13.40 -1.56 9.36
N ALA A 100 14.54 -2.19 9.62
CA ALA A 100 15.85 -1.63 9.30
C ALA A 100 16.14 -1.58 7.80
N ASN A 101 15.42 -2.37 6.99
CA ASN A 101 15.55 -2.36 5.54
C ASN A 101 14.74 -1.22 4.89
N ILE A 102 13.90 -0.50 5.64
CA ILE A 102 13.15 0.65 5.11
C ILE A 102 14.05 1.89 5.15
N ILE A 103 14.31 2.48 3.98
CA ILE A 103 15.11 3.70 3.89
C ILE A 103 14.43 4.87 4.61
N ARG A 104 15.20 5.66 5.34
CA ARG A 104 14.73 6.90 5.96
C ARG A 104 14.75 8.04 4.96
N GLU A 105 13.83 8.99 5.13
CA GLU A 105 13.71 10.15 4.22
C GLU A 105 15.02 10.96 4.14
N GLU A 106 15.72 11.12 5.27
CA GLU A 106 17.00 11.83 5.29
C GLU A 106 18.06 11.11 4.44
N THR A 107 18.11 9.79 4.52
CA THR A 107 19.03 8.96 3.71
C THR A 107 18.65 8.99 2.24
N LYS A 108 17.35 8.96 1.93
CA LYS A 108 16.83 9.10 0.56
C LYS A 108 17.29 10.40 -0.07
N LYS A 109 17.09 11.52 0.64
CA LYS A 109 17.56 12.86 0.21
C LYS A 109 19.09 12.92 0.05
N ALA A 110 19.83 12.33 0.99
CA ALA A 110 21.28 12.28 0.92
C ALA A 110 21.77 11.53 -0.33
N TYR A 111 21.13 10.43 -0.71
CA TYR A 111 21.49 9.66 -1.91
C TYR A 111 21.30 10.49 -3.19
N ILE A 112 20.22 11.25 -3.28
CA ILE A 112 19.97 12.13 -4.44
C ILE A 112 20.98 13.29 -4.45
N LYS A 113 21.22 13.93 -3.28
CA LYS A 113 22.21 15.01 -3.16
C LYS A 113 23.60 14.57 -3.61
N GLU A 114 24.08 13.43 -3.15
CA GLU A 114 25.38 12.91 -3.57
C GLU A 114 25.46 12.63 -5.09
N SER A 115 24.34 12.31 -5.75
CA SER A 115 24.30 12.18 -7.21
C SER A 115 24.38 13.54 -7.90
N ILE A 116 23.71 14.57 -7.35
CA ILE A 116 23.79 15.97 -7.83
C ILE A 116 25.24 16.47 -7.75
N ASP A 117 25.86 16.31 -6.58
CA ASP A 117 27.25 16.75 -6.34
C ASP A 117 28.23 16.07 -7.30
N ARG A 118 28.08 14.75 -7.51
CA ARG A 118 28.95 13.98 -8.40
C ARG A 118 28.78 14.36 -9.88
N LEU A 119 27.57 14.70 -10.28
CA LEU A 119 27.28 15.14 -11.65
C LEU A 119 27.59 16.61 -11.88
N ASN A 120 28.05 17.35 -10.83
CA ASN A 120 28.30 18.79 -10.83
C ASN A 120 27.10 19.55 -11.40
N LEU A 121 25.88 19.21 -10.98
CA LEU A 121 24.69 19.91 -11.45
C LEU A 121 24.54 21.25 -10.73
N GLU A 122 24.45 22.32 -11.50
CA GLU A 122 24.10 23.63 -10.99
C GLU A 122 22.56 23.72 -10.90
N VAL A 123 22.03 23.84 -9.70
CA VAL A 123 20.58 23.96 -9.43
C VAL A 123 20.33 25.21 -8.58
N GLU A 124 19.27 25.94 -8.89
CA GLU A 124 18.93 27.19 -8.18
C GLU A 124 18.50 26.93 -6.73
N ASP A 125 17.63 25.94 -6.53
CA ASP A 125 17.19 25.47 -5.21
C ASP A 125 17.40 23.95 -5.11
N GLU A 126 18.44 23.56 -4.38
CA GLU A 126 18.82 22.16 -4.21
C GLU A 126 17.74 21.36 -3.48
N ALA A 127 17.08 21.96 -2.48
CA ALA A 127 16.09 21.27 -1.66
C ALA A 127 14.83 20.95 -2.47
N ASP A 128 14.36 21.91 -3.24
CA ASP A 128 13.23 21.74 -4.14
C ASP A 128 13.54 20.76 -5.27
N PHE A 129 14.74 20.86 -5.86
CA PHE A 129 15.16 19.91 -6.88
C PHE A 129 15.20 18.48 -6.37
N ILE A 130 15.81 18.23 -5.20
CA ILE A 130 15.84 16.90 -4.56
C ILE A 130 14.42 16.38 -4.34
N SER A 131 13.52 17.23 -3.83
CA SER A 131 12.12 16.84 -3.57
C SER A 131 11.38 16.46 -4.85
N ASN A 132 11.58 17.22 -5.92
CA ASN A 132 10.98 16.97 -7.22
C ASN A 132 11.51 15.67 -7.84
N ILE A 133 12.82 15.45 -7.82
CA ILE A 133 13.42 14.18 -8.30
C ILE A 133 12.92 12.98 -7.53
N ILE A 134 12.78 13.07 -6.20
CA ILE A 134 12.19 12.02 -5.39
C ILE A 134 10.74 11.74 -5.82
N GLY A 135 9.95 12.78 -6.09
CA GLY A 135 8.58 12.66 -6.59
C GLY A 135 8.51 11.95 -7.94
N GLU A 136 9.42 12.30 -8.87
CA GLU A 136 9.49 11.63 -10.17
C GLU A 136 9.94 10.16 -10.06
N ILE A 137 10.90 9.85 -9.18
CA ILE A 137 11.31 8.46 -8.89
C ILE A 137 10.11 7.66 -8.36
N SER A 138 9.35 8.25 -7.44
CA SER A 138 8.14 7.62 -6.88
C SER A 138 7.10 7.36 -7.97
N LEU A 139 6.87 8.33 -8.86
CA LEU A 139 5.95 8.17 -10.00
C LEU A 139 6.40 7.04 -10.93
N VAL A 140 7.67 7.01 -11.33
CA VAL A 140 8.22 5.97 -12.21
C VAL A 140 8.05 4.58 -11.59
N LYS A 141 8.35 4.44 -10.29
CA LYS A 141 8.20 3.17 -9.57
C LYS A 141 6.73 2.76 -9.43
N SER A 142 5.89 3.66 -8.91
CA SER A 142 4.49 3.35 -8.61
C SER A 142 3.65 3.02 -9.86
N GLU A 143 3.96 3.65 -10.99
CA GLU A 143 3.32 3.36 -12.28
C GLU A 143 4.06 2.27 -13.07
N MET A 144 5.14 1.70 -12.52
CA MET A 144 5.99 0.69 -13.15
C MET A 144 6.46 1.09 -14.56
N LEU A 145 6.76 2.37 -14.75
CA LEU A 145 7.16 2.91 -16.06
C LEU A 145 8.58 2.45 -16.40
N PRO A 146 8.83 2.00 -17.64
CA PRO A 146 10.20 1.81 -18.11
C PRO A 146 10.95 3.15 -18.05
N ILE A 147 12.08 3.18 -17.33
CA ILE A 147 12.84 4.42 -17.11
C ILE A 147 13.32 5.06 -18.43
N GLU A 148 13.54 4.23 -19.45
CA GLU A 148 13.96 4.63 -20.79
C GLU A 148 12.86 5.39 -21.57
N HIS A 149 11.64 5.42 -21.05
CA HIS A 149 10.47 6.09 -21.66
C HIS A 149 9.92 7.20 -20.76
N TYR A 150 10.64 7.55 -19.71
CA TYR A 150 10.25 8.63 -18.81
C TYR A 150 10.99 9.93 -19.12
N TYR A 151 10.25 10.99 -19.33
CA TYR A 151 10.78 12.33 -19.59
C TYR A 151 10.62 13.16 -18.32
N SER A 152 11.77 13.47 -17.66
CA SER A 152 11.77 14.31 -16.48
C SER A 152 11.35 15.75 -16.82
N THR A 153 10.61 16.37 -15.93
CA THR A 153 10.25 17.78 -16.02
C THR A 153 11.22 18.70 -15.27
N ASN A 154 12.17 18.12 -14.53
CA ASN A 154 13.08 18.85 -13.65
C ASN A 154 14.54 18.86 -14.13
N CYS A 155 14.93 17.96 -15.01
CA CYS A 155 16.28 17.92 -15.60
C CYS A 155 16.29 17.19 -16.95
N ALA A 156 17.44 17.17 -17.62
CA ALA A 156 17.62 16.40 -18.85
C ALA A 156 17.39 14.90 -18.59
N GLU A 157 16.83 14.22 -19.60
CA GLU A 157 16.46 12.80 -19.51
C GLU A 157 17.63 11.90 -19.06
N GLU A 158 18.80 12.10 -19.65
CA GLU A 158 20.00 11.31 -19.33
C GLU A 158 20.44 11.51 -17.87
N ILE A 159 20.28 12.73 -17.34
CA ILE A 159 20.61 13.07 -15.95
C ILE A 159 19.64 12.35 -15.02
N PHE A 160 18.33 12.41 -15.31
CA PHE A 160 17.32 11.73 -14.49
C PHE A 160 17.53 10.22 -14.48
N ILE A 161 17.74 9.62 -15.64
CA ILE A 161 18.02 8.17 -15.77
C ILE A 161 19.25 7.80 -14.93
N GLN A 162 20.28 8.62 -14.96
CA GLN A 162 21.49 8.36 -14.18
C GLN A 162 21.24 8.44 -12.69
N ILE A 163 20.55 9.50 -12.20
CA ILE A 163 20.20 9.65 -10.79
C ILE A 163 19.33 8.48 -10.33
N TYR A 164 18.31 8.09 -11.11
CA TYR A 164 17.43 6.97 -10.82
C TYR A 164 18.20 5.65 -10.66
N LYS A 165 19.06 5.34 -11.64
CA LYS A 165 19.86 4.10 -11.62
C LYS A 165 20.83 4.06 -10.44
N GLU A 166 21.42 5.18 -10.07
CA GLU A 166 22.31 5.25 -8.92
C GLU A 166 21.57 5.10 -7.60
N TYR A 167 20.40 5.74 -7.48
CA TYR A 167 19.53 5.58 -6.31
C TYR A 167 19.14 4.12 -6.13
N ASP A 168 18.64 3.47 -7.18
CA ASP A 168 18.23 2.05 -7.15
C ASP A 168 19.42 1.13 -6.79
N GLN A 169 20.60 1.35 -7.39
CA GLN A 169 21.81 0.58 -7.05
C GLN A 169 22.22 0.75 -5.59
N ARG A 170 22.10 1.94 -5.02
CA ARG A 170 22.42 2.18 -3.60
C ARG A 170 21.44 1.49 -2.69
N LEU A 171 20.15 1.51 -3.00
CA LEU A 171 19.14 0.75 -2.27
C LEU A 171 19.52 -0.74 -2.25
N ARG A 172 19.78 -1.32 -3.40
CA ARG A 172 20.14 -2.74 -3.54
C ARG A 172 21.42 -3.10 -2.78
N ARG A 173 22.48 -2.31 -2.92
CA ARG A 173 23.78 -2.55 -2.24
C ARG A 173 23.65 -2.51 -0.71
N ASN A 174 22.79 -1.65 -0.19
CA ASN A 174 22.57 -1.51 1.24
C ASN A 174 21.40 -2.36 1.77
N GLN A 175 20.80 -3.19 0.91
CA GLN A 175 19.60 -4.00 1.24
C GLN A 175 18.46 -3.15 1.79
N LEU A 176 18.27 -1.96 1.21
CA LEU A 176 17.21 -1.04 1.55
C LEU A 176 16.09 -1.09 0.52
N ILE A 177 14.88 -0.79 0.95
CA ILE A 177 13.70 -0.58 0.13
C ILE A 177 13.01 0.72 0.53
N ASP A 178 12.42 1.41 -0.42
CA ASP A 178 11.53 2.53 -0.14
C ASP A 178 10.06 2.08 -0.11
N PHE A 179 9.15 3.01 0.12
CA PHE A 179 7.72 2.68 0.17
C PHE A 179 7.17 2.24 -1.18
N ASP A 180 7.68 2.78 -2.29
CA ASP A 180 7.26 2.40 -3.62
C ASP A 180 7.73 0.98 -3.96
N ASP A 181 8.96 0.63 -3.57
CA ASP A 181 9.50 -0.73 -3.71
C ASP A 181 8.64 -1.78 -3.00
N MET A 182 8.00 -1.44 -1.88
CA MET A 182 7.13 -2.38 -1.19
C MET A 182 5.94 -2.82 -2.05
N LEU A 183 5.37 -1.89 -2.82
CA LEU A 183 4.25 -2.18 -3.73
C LEU A 183 4.74 -3.00 -4.91
N VAL A 184 5.82 -2.55 -5.56
CA VAL A 184 6.39 -3.19 -6.75
C VAL A 184 6.87 -4.61 -6.45
N TYR A 185 7.68 -4.79 -5.41
CA TYR A 185 8.21 -6.11 -5.06
C TYR A 185 7.12 -7.09 -4.60
N CYS A 186 6.08 -6.59 -3.92
CA CYS A 186 4.95 -7.45 -3.56
C CYS A 186 4.17 -7.88 -4.81
N TYR A 187 3.94 -6.98 -5.75
CA TYR A 187 3.31 -7.28 -7.03
C TYR A 187 4.15 -8.31 -7.83
N GLU A 188 5.44 -8.07 -7.98
CA GLU A 188 6.35 -8.99 -8.68
C GLU A 188 6.39 -10.37 -8.03
N LEU A 189 6.50 -10.42 -6.70
CA LEU A 189 6.49 -11.66 -5.93
C LEU A 189 5.23 -12.47 -6.20
N LEU A 190 4.06 -11.85 -6.06
CA LEU A 190 2.78 -12.54 -6.23
C LEU A 190 2.49 -12.90 -7.68
N SER A 191 3.00 -12.11 -8.65
CA SER A 191 2.84 -12.39 -10.07
C SER A 191 3.74 -13.53 -10.56
N GLN A 192 4.95 -13.67 -9.99
CA GLN A 192 5.94 -14.65 -10.43
C GLN A 192 5.87 -15.96 -9.62
N ARG A 193 5.37 -15.93 -8.39
CA ARG A 193 5.33 -17.06 -7.45
C ARG A 193 3.89 -17.47 -7.17
N SER A 194 3.35 -18.30 -8.04
CA SER A 194 1.98 -18.82 -7.92
C SER A 194 1.74 -19.62 -6.63
N ASP A 195 2.77 -20.27 -6.10
CA ASP A 195 2.73 -20.97 -4.82
C ASP A 195 2.53 -20.01 -3.64
N ILE A 196 3.24 -18.88 -3.63
CA ILE A 196 3.08 -17.83 -2.61
C ILE A 196 1.72 -17.14 -2.77
N LEU A 197 1.32 -16.83 -3.99
CA LEU A 197 0.00 -16.25 -4.26
C LEU A 197 -1.12 -17.17 -3.73
N ALA A 198 -1.08 -18.46 -4.04
CA ALA A 198 -2.05 -19.44 -3.56
C ALA A 198 -2.08 -19.53 -2.03
N MET A 199 -0.92 -19.48 -1.38
CA MET A 199 -0.83 -19.43 0.09
C MET A 199 -1.58 -18.21 0.66
N TRP A 200 -1.36 -17.01 0.11
CA TRP A 200 -2.01 -15.80 0.59
C TRP A 200 -3.50 -15.75 0.24
N GLN A 201 -3.91 -16.26 -0.91
CA GLN A 201 -5.33 -16.41 -1.28
C GLN A 201 -6.08 -17.36 -0.34
N ASN A 202 -5.44 -18.45 0.10
CA ASN A 202 -6.00 -19.34 1.10
C ASN A 202 -6.02 -18.72 2.50
N TYR A 203 -5.05 -17.85 2.80
CA TYR A 203 -5.00 -17.17 4.09
C TYR A 203 -6.03 -16.02 4.16
N TYR A 204 -6.07 -15.11 3.19
CA TYR A 204 -7.05 -14.03 3.11
C TYR A 204 -8.14 -14.35 2.11
N GLN A 205 -9.20 -14.98 2.58
CA GLN A 205 -10.36 -15.39 1.75
C GLN A 205 -11.34 -14.25 1.49
N TYR A 206 -11.37 -13.25 2.37
CA TYR A 206 -12.20 -12.06 2.26
C TYR A 206 -11.35 -10.81 2.40
N ILE A 207 -11.34 -9.99 1.36
CA ILE A 207 -10.60 -8.74 1.31
C ILE A 207 -11.61 -7.61 1.15
N LEU A 208 -11.62 -6.68 2.10
CA LEU A 208 -12.43 -5.48 2.07
C LEU A 208 -11.52 -4.27 1.96
N ILE A 209 -11.78 -3.43 0.97
CA ILE A 209 -10.94 -2.26 0.67
C ILE A 209 -11.78 -1.01 0.82
N ASP A 210 -11.33 -0.10 1.67
CA ASP A 210 -11.88 1.25 1.80
C ASP A 210 -11.13 2.22 0.89
N GLU A 211 -11.82 3.24 0.39
CA GLU A 211 -11.27 4.27 -0.52
C GLU A 211 -10.57 3.65 -1.75
N PHE A 212 -11.26 2.70 -2.41
CA PHE A 212 -10.73 1.96 -3.56
C PHE A 212 -10.27 2.86 -4.72
N GLN A 213 -10.82 4.06 -4.85
CA GLN A 213 -10.43 5.03 -5.87
C GLN A 213 -9.01 5.59 -5.68
N ASP A 214 -8.45 5.50 -4.46
CA ASP A 214 -7.11 6.02 -4.14
C ASP A 214 -6.00 4.99 -4.40
N ILE A 215 -6.35 3.82 -4.95
CA ILE A 215 -5.39 2.77 -5.31
C ILE A 215 -4.75 3.13 -6.64
N ASN A 216 -3.41 3.09 -6.70
CA ASN A 216 -2.65 3.17 -7.95
C ASN A 216 -3.03 2.01 -8.88
N LYS A 217 -2.96 2.26 -10.17
CA LYS A 217 -3.31 1.27 -11.20
C LYS A 217 -2.34 0.11 -11.22
#